data_623916ae09b9d4799276e619b3472a44
#
_entry.id   623916ae09b9d4799276e619b3472a44
#
_cell.length_a   1.000
_cell.length_b   1.000
_cell.length_c   1.000
_cell.angle_alpha   90.00
_cell.angle_beta   90.00
_cell.angle_gamma   90.00
#
_symmetry.space_group_name_H-M   'P 1'
#
loop_
_entity.id
_entity.type
_entity.pdbx_description
1 polymer ?
#
loop_
_entity_poly.entity_id
_entity_poly.type
_entity_poly.pdbx_seq_one_letter_code
_entity_poly.pdbx_strand_id
1 'polypeptide(L)'
;MSDEKTAQVGEKIDGAAAGGAMAGEKFDGVAADSAAADSVAAGGGAGNSNNLFVSWLLAQQALIEHAMLEGLPTASQHAPRSTERDLEQFLYDPLRAFIHDGGKRTRPALCLLGSLLPQKNGVANVSASADAGDADQRLAQVLDCACAFEDFQSAALIHDDIADQSEKRRGQPCMYHTQGTGVALNVGDLALISVIQRIVKSATIADDVKLKLIDLIATTEQLTIEGQALDLGWARDGRWDITEEDYLYMARHKTAYYSAAAPLVAGALCAGATQEQCESLQNFGLQAGLAFQLQDDLLNLIGDPNKQGKDWRSDITEAKRTLVVVRALTQFAQTSRTQAKRARLIELLDSNTADPDKLAEAVELLEEAGSIKYVQNYAHQLICQTKAQLTQATDAHGFNQNATDILLAMADFFIERVD
;
A
#
# COMPACT_ATOMS: atom_id res chain seq x y z
N MET A 1 -38.88 -26.82 -42.28
CA MET A 1 -40.07 -27.27 -41.55
C MET A 1 -39.75 -27.07 -40.11
N SER A 2 -40.27 -26.07 -39.71
CA SER A 2 -41.28 -25.48 -38.78
C SER A 2 -40.61 -25.14 -37.46
N ASP A 3 -40.45 -23.89 -37.18
CA ASP A 3 -41.36 -22.86 -36.63
C ASP A 3 -41.28 -22.77 -35.10
N GLU A 4 -40.80 -21.61 -34.69
CA GLU A 4 -41.42 -20.61 -33.83
C GLU A 4 -41.88 -20.99 -32.42
N LYS A 5 -41.33 -20.32 -31.41
CA LYS A 5 -42.12 -19.33 -30.65
C LYS A 5 -41.29 -18.56 -29.63
N THR A 6 -41.20 -17.29 -29.92
CA THR A 6 -40.91 -16.17 -29.01
C THR A 6 -42.03 -16.04 -27.96
N ALA A 7 -41.67 -15.84 -26.70
CA ALA A 7 -42.59 -15.26 -25.72
C ALA A 7 -41.87 -14.21 -24.88
N GLN A 8 -42.26 -12.96 -25.10
CA GLN A 8 -42.06 -11.81 -24.23
C GLN A 8 -42.84 -11.99 -22.93
N VAL A 9 -42.25 -11.74 -21.79
CA VAL A 9 -42.97 -11.27 -20.59
C VAL A 9 -42.21 -10.06 -20.05
N GLY A 10 -42.83 -8.90 -20.30
CA GLY A 10 -42.53 -7.67 -19.57
C GLY A 10 -43.47 -7.60 -18.38
N GLU A 11 -42.91 -7.32 -17.19
CA GLU A 11 -43.70 -6.90 -16.06
C GLU A 11 -43.10 -5.66 -15.40
N LYS A 12 -43.92 -4.67 -15.27
CA LYS A 12 -43.72 -3.38 -14.63
C LYS A 12 -43.49 -3.58 -13.13
N ILE A 13 -42.58 -2.82 -12.58
CA ILE A 13 -42.54 -2.59 -11.14
C ILE A 13 -42.90 -1.13 -10.91
N ASP A 14 -44.08 -0.93 -10.37
CA ASP A 14 -44.59 0.34 -9.82
C ASP A 14 -44.00 0.56 -8.42
N GLY A 15 -43.72 1.83 -8.13
CA GLY A 15 -43.08 2.27 -6.90
C GLY A 15 -44.00 2.21 -5.65
N ALA A 16 -43.35 2.17 -4.51
CA ALA A 16 -43.90 2.66 -3.25
C ALA A 16 -42.75 3.24 -2.40
N ALA A 17 -42.80 4.56 -2.26
CA ALA A 17 -42.03 5.28 -1.25
C ALA A 17 -42.70 5.08 0.12
N ALA A 18 -41.91 4.70 1.13
CA ALA A 18 -42.32 4.85 2.53
C ALA A 18 -41.15 5.45 3.31
N GLY A 19 -41.30 6.71 3.66
CA GLY A 19 -40.41 7.40 4.60
C GLY A 19 -40.64 6.86 6.01
N GLY A 20 -39.53 6.58 6.69
CA GLY A 20 -39.47 6.29 8.12
C GLY A 20 -38.36 7.13 8.72
N ALA A 21 -38.74 8.22 9.40
CA ALA A 21 -37.83 8.97 10.26
C ALA A 21 -37.47 8.12 11.46
N MET A 22 -36.18 7.86 11.64
CA MET A 22 -35.68 7.25 12.88
C MET A 22 -34.89 8.31 13.67
N ALA A 23 -35.30 8.38 14.94
CA ALA A 23 -34.86 9.32 15.94
C ALA A 23 -33.35 9.16 16.27
N GLY A 24 -32.69 10.31 16.57
CA GLY A 24 -31.31 10.33 16.98
C GLY A 24 -31.05 9.60 18.29
N GLU A 25 -30.20 8.60 18.25
CA GLU A 25 -29.57 8.05 19.43
C GLU A 25 -28.21 8.74 19.61
N LYS A 26 -28.01 9.25 20.82
CA LYS A 26 -26.72 9.81 21.26
C LYS A 26 -25.71 8.70 21.39
N PHE A 27 -24.63 8.77 20.64
CA PHE A 27 -23.46 7.90 20.80
C PHE A 27 -22.72 8.31 22.06
N ASP A 28 -22.81 7.50 23.11
CA ASP A 28 -21.87 7.51 24.23
C ASP A 28 -20.54 6.93 23.74
N GLY A 29 -19.44 7.63 24.09
CA GLY A 29 -18.10 7.41 23.57
C GLY A 29 -17.62 5.97 23.77
N VAL A 30 -17.29 5.34 22.67
CA VAL A 30 -16.42 4.18 22.63
C VAL A 30 -15.02 4.71 22.84
N ALA A 31 -14.40 4.32 23.96
CA ALA A 31 -12.98 4.57 24.21
C ALA A 31 -12.18 3.93 23.06
N ALA A 32 -11.50 4.75 22.26
CA ALA A 32 -10.59 4.29 21.24
C ALA A 32 -9.50 3.44 21.93
N ASP A 33 -9.38 2.20 21.52
CA ASP A 33 -8.34 1.31 22.00
C ASP A 33 -6.98 1.92 21.65
N SER A 34 -6.20 2.30 22.65
CA SER A 34 -4.96 3.06 22.53
C SER A 34 -3.83 2.27 21.82
N ALA A 35 -4.02 0.98 21.58
CA ALA A 35 -3.00 0.10 21.01
C ALA A 35 -2.63 0.42 19.54
N ALA A 36 -3.57 0.90 18.73
CA ALA A 36 -3.29 1.27 17.32
C ALA A 36 -2.57 2.62 17.22
N ALA A 37 -2.90 3.58 18.09
CA ALA A 37 -2.21 4.86 18.19
C ALA A 37 -0.76 4.66 18.71
N ASP A 38 -0.56 3.72 19.64
CA ASP A 38 0.75 3.37 20.14
C ASP A 38 1.66 2.70 19.08
N SER A 39 1.11 1.99 18.08
CA SER A 39 1.91 1.37 17.01
C SER A 39 2.50 2.40 16.02
N VAL A 40 1.79 3.51 15.76
CA VAL A 40 2.31 4.61 14.93
C VAL A 40 3.22 5.52 15.76
N ALA A 41 2.93 5.70 17.06
CA ALA A 41 3.76 6.50 17.97
C ALA A 41 5.02 5.75 18.42
N ALA A 42 4.96 4.41 18.57
CA ALA A 42 6.12 3.58 18.93
C ALA A 42 7.11 3.42 17.76
N GLY A 43 6.67 3.64 16.52
CA GLY A 43 7.50 3.66 15.31
C GLY A 43 8.31 4.92 15.10
N GLY A 44 8.06 5.96 15.86
CA GLY A 44 8.82 7.20 15.82
C GLY A 44 9.85 7.23 16.95
N GLY A 45 11.13 7.05 16.66
CA GLY A 45 12.17 7.53 17.57
C GLY A 45 11.89 9.00 17.92
N ALA A 46 12.35 9.51 19.08
CA ALA A 46 12.00 10.80 19.68
C ALA A 46 12.10 12.05 18.75
N GLY A 47 12.59 11.90 17.51
CA GLY A 47 12.61 12.92 16.45
C GLY A 47 11.39 12.92 15.52
N ASN A 48 10.62 11.84 15.45
CA ASN A 48 9.61 11.64 14.41
C ASN A 48 8.18 12.02 14.83
N SER A 49 7.92 12.19 16.14
CA SER A 49 6.60 12.60 16.66
C SER A 49 6.16 14.02 16.24
N ASN A 50 7.10 14.83 15.73
CA ASN A 50 6.84 16.17 15.20
C ASN A 50 6.79 16.22 13.66
N ASN A 51 6.85 15.10 12.95
CA ASN A 51 6.77 15.09 11.50
C ASN A 51 5.34 15.44 11.06
N LEU A 52 5.22 16.44 10.18
CA LEU A 52 3.94 16.98 9.70
C LEU A 52 3.07 15.89 9.05
N PHE A 53 3.68 14.98 8.29
CA PHE A 53 2.97 13.85 7.67
C PHE A 53 2.41 12.87 8.72
N VAL A 54 3.17 12.52 9.74
CA VAL A 54 2.73 11.62 10.81
C VAL A 54 1.54 12.22 11.56
N SER A 55 1.63 13.49 11.91
CA SER A 55 0.53 14.22 12.59
C SER A 55 -0.73 14.24 11.73
N TRP A 56 -0.58 14.50 10.43
CA TRP A 56 -1.70 14.52 9.48
C TRP A 56 -2.28 13.11 9.30
N LEU A 57 -1.45 12.08 9.16
CA LEU A 57 -1.86 10.67 9.02
C LEU A 57 -2.71 10.21 10.22
N LEU A 58 -2.26 10.48 11.44
CA LEU A 58 -2.98 10.18 12.67
C LEU A 58 -4.34 10.86 12.73
N ALA A 59 -4.43 12.11 12.27
CA ALA A 59 -5.70 12.84 12.22
C ALA A 59 -6.72 12.23 11.25
N GLN A 60 -6.27 11.51 10.19
CA GLN A 60 -7.15 10.85 9.22
C GLN A 60 -7.50 9.41 9.60
N GLN A 61 -6.78 8.80 10.53
CA GLN A 61 -6.87 7.35 10.80
C GLN A 61 -8.29 6.91 11.16
N ALA A 62 -8.95 7.57 12.09
CA ALA A 62 -10.30 7.20 12.53
C ALA A 62 -11.33 7.29 11.37
N LEU A 63 -11.22 8.31 10.51
CA LEU A 63 -12.07 8.48 9.33
C LEU A 63 -11.87 7.32 8.35
N ILE A 64 -10.63 6.98 8.07
CA ILE A 64 -10.28 5.89 7.15
C ILE A 64 -10.76 4.54 7.68
N GLU A 65 -10.49 4.24 8.96
CA GLU A 65 -10.86 2.95 9.57
C GLU A 65 -12.38 2.75 9.60
N HIS A 66 -13.12 3.79 9.94
CA HIS A 66 -14.58 3.74 9.91
C HIS A 66 -15.10 3.43 8.49
N ALA A 67 -14.65 4.16 7.49
CA ALA A 67 -15.06 3.97 6.11
C ALA A 67 -14.64 2.62 5.52
N MET A 68 -13.49 2.11 5.93
CA MET A 68 -13.05 0.77 5.52
C MET A 68 -14.03 -0.31 5.97
N LEU A 69 -14.43 -0.28 7.24
CA LEU A 69 -15.32 -1.28 7.83
C LEU A 69 -16.76 -1.18 7.28
N GLU A 70 -17.28 0.04 7.10
CA GLU A 70 -18.63 0.24 6.55
C GLU A 70 -18.73 -0.20 5.08
N GLY A 71 -17.68 -0.04 4.30
CA GLY A 71 -17.67 -0.36 2.87
C GLY A 71 -17.31 -1.81 2.55
N LEU A 72 -17.11 -2.69 3.54
CA LEU A 72 -16.79 -4.09 3.29
C LEU A 72 -17.98 -4.85 2.71
N PRO A 73 -17.74 -5.78 1.77
CA PRO A 73 -18.79 -6.60 1.22
C PRO A 73 -19.40 -7.51 2.30
N THR A 74 -20.68 -7.83 2.12
CA THR A 74 -21.43 -8.75 2.97
C THR A 74 -22.06 -9.85 2.12
N ALA A 75 -22.47 -10.93 2.77
CA ALA A 75 -23.15 -12.03 2.09
C ALA A 75 -24.41 -11.56 1.34
N SER A 76 -24.69 -12.18 0.21
CA SER A 76 -25.87 -11.88 -0.58
C SER A 76 -27.15 -12.10 0.24
N GLN A 77 -28.05 -11.12 0.26
CA GLN A 77 -29.35 -11.22 0.92
C GLN A 77 -30.24 -12.35 0.37
N HIS A 78 -29.87 -12.92 -0.77
CA HIS A 78 -30.59 -14.05 -1.38
C HIS A 78 -30.03 -15.43 -0.95
N ALA A 79 -28.97 -15.46 -0.14
CA ALA A 79 -28.44 -16.71 0.37
C ALA A 79 -29.41 -17.34 1.40
N PRO A 80 -29.59 -18.68 1.42
CA PRO A 80 -30.25 -19.33 2.54
C PRO A 80 -29.54 -19.01 3.85
N ARG A 81 -30.26 -18.88 4.97
CA ARG A 81 -29.69 -18.46 6.26
C ARG A 81 -28.49 -19.30 6.74
N SER A 82 -28.48 -20.61 6.47
CA SER A 82 -27.35 -21.48 6.79
C SER A 82 -26.13 -21.13 5.96
N THR A 83 -26.33 -20.93 4.65
CA THR A 83 -25.30 -20.54 3.69
C THR A 83 -24.78 -19.12 3.98
N GLU A 84 -25.65 -18.19 4.35
CA GLU A 84 -25.26 -16.83 4.77
C GLU A 84 -24.28 -16.88 5.94
N ARG A 85 -24.59 -17.66 6.98
CA ARG A 85 -23.70 -17.82 8.13
C ARG A 85 -22.35 -18.45 7.74
N ASP A 86 -22.35 -19.46 6.87
CA ASP A 86 -21.15 -20.11 6.41
C ASP A 86 -20.28 -19.17 5.56
N LEU A 87 -20.90 -18.32 4.72
CA LEU A 87 -20.21 -17.28 3.95
C LEU A 87 -19.59 -16.22 4.87
N GLU A 88 -20.32 -15.76 5.89
CA GLU A 88 -19.75 -14.85 6.88
C GLU A 88 -18.53 -15.48 7.55
N GLN A 89 -18.65 -16.69 8.09
CA GLN A 89 -17.60 -17.39 8.81
C GLN A 89 -16.34 -17.70 7.94
N PHE A 90 -16.54 -18.10 6.66
CA PHE A 90 -15.42 -18.59 5.84
C PHE A 90 -14.86 -17.55 4.88
N LEU A 91 -15.51 -16.41 4.70
CA LEU A 91 -15.10 -15.42 3.71
C LEU A 91 -15.07 -13.99 4.27
N TYR A 92 -16.20 -13.49 4.79
CA TYR A 92 -16.30 -12.08 5.16
C TYR A 92 -15.67 -11.77 6.52
N ASP A 93 -15.87 -12.62 7.54
CA ASP A 93 -15.27 -12.43 8.86
C ASP A 93 -13.73 -12.50 8.83
N PRO A 94 -13.08 -13.44 8.11
CA PRO A 94 -11.64 -13.44 7.94
C PRO A 94 -11.11 -12.17 7.30
N LEU A 95 -11.80 -11.60 6.29
CA LEU A 95 -11.39 -10.34 5.68
C LEU A 95 -11.54 -9.17 6.65
N ARG A 96 -12.68 -9.09 7.38
CA ARG A 96 -12.89 -8.05 8.40
C ARG A 96 -11.82 -8.10 9.49
N ALA A 97 -11.52 -9.30 9.99
CA ALA A 97 -10.47 -9.51 10.97
C ALA A 97 -9.11 -9.02 10.45
N PHE A 98 -8.72 -9.42 9.23
CA PHE A 98 -7.45 -9.00 8.62
C PHE A 98 -7.34 -7.47 8.48
N ILE A 99 -8.42 -6.81 8.09
CA ILE A 99 -8.48 -5.34 7.98
C ILE A 99 -8.44 -4.70 9.37
N HIS A 100 -9.18 -5.26 10.35
CA HIS A 100 -9.22 -4.76 11.72
C HIS A 100 -7.88 -4.91 12.47
N ASP A 101 -7.05 -5.90 12.11
CA ASP A 101 -5.73 -6.12 12.72
C ASP A 101 -4.73 -4.96 12.51
N GLY A 102 -5.22 -3.86 11.97
CA GLY A 102 -4.49 -2.60 11.93
C GLY A 102 -3.68 -2.38 10.66
N GLY A 103 -2.80 -1.40 10.72
CA GLY A 103 -1.94 -0.93 9.63
C GLY A 103 -1.79 0.58 9.68
N LYS A 104 -0.70 1.10 9.14
CA LYS A 104 -0.39 2.55 9.14
C LYS A 104 -1.36 3.36 8.25
N ARG A 105 -2.22 2.74 7.45
CA ARG A 105 -3.19 3.38 6.53
C ARG A 105 -2.56 4.46 5.63
N THR A 106 -1.31 4.27 5.27
CA THR A 106 -0.56 5.24 4.47
C THR A 106 -1.14 5.42 3.07
N ARG A 107 -1.59 4.34 2.40
CA ARG A 107 -2.16 4.40 1.05
C ARG A 107 -3.47 5.18 0.97
N PRO A 108 -4.47 4.88 1.82
CA PRO A 108 -5.66 5.72 1.89
C PRO A 108 -5.32 7.18 2.21
N ALA A 109 -4.43 7.42 3.16
CA ALA A 109 -4.00 8.78 3.51
C ALA A 109 -3.37 9.50 2.32
N LEU A 110 -2.53 8.83 1.52
CA LEU A 110 -1.97 9.42 0.30
C LEU A 110 -3.04 9.74 -0.76
N CYS A 111 -4.07 8.91 -0.89
CA CYS A 111 -5.20 9.20 -1.78
C CYS A 111 -5.96 10.45 -1.29
N LEU A 112 -6.25 10.54 0.01
CA LEU A 112 -6.86 11.74 0.58
C LEU A 112 -5.98 12.98 0.36
N LEU A 113 -4.66 12.88 0.59
CA LEU A 113 -3.72 13.97 0.38
C LEU A 113 -3.65 14.39 -1.10
N GLY A 114 -3.67 13.42 -2.02
CA GLY A 114 -3.73 13.65 -3.46
C GLY A 114 -4.91 14.53 -3.86
N SER A 115 -6.06 14.37 -3.20
CA SER A 115 -7.25 15.19 -3.47
C SER A 115 -7.15 16.65 -3.01
N LEU A 116 -6.23 16.94 -2.09
CA LEU A 116 -6.01 18.30 -1.57
C LEU A 116 -5.01 19.10 -2.40
N LEU A 117 -4.24 18.46 -3.29
CA LEU A 117 -3.19 19.10 -4.07
C LEU A 117 -3.72 20.01 -5.20
N PRO A 118 -4.66 19.57 -6.07
CA PRO A 118 -5.12 20.42 -7.14
C PRO A 118 -5.90 21.62 -6.60
N GLN A 119 -5.49 22.83 -7.01
CA GLN A 119 -6.27 24.05 -6.75
C GLN A 119 -7.17 24.32 -7.97
N LYS A 120 -8.44 24.63 -7.74
CA LYS A 120 -9.31 25.10 -8.82
C LYS A 120 -8.85 26.48 -9.27
N ASN A 121 -8.58 26.66 -10.57
CA ASN A 121 -8.21 27.93 -11.16
C ASN A 121 -9.22 29.02 -10.75
N GLY A 122 -8.77 30.04 -10.03
CA GLY A 122 -9.57 31.20 -9.67
C GLY A 122 -9.87 31.39 -8.18
N VAL A 123 -9.50 30.47 -7.30
CA VAL A 123 -9.57 30.69 -5.87
C VAL A 123 -8.14 30.97 -5.36
N ALA A 124 -7.75 32.24 -5.45
CA ALA A 124 -6.53 32.71 -4.82
C ALA A 124 -6.60 32.44 -3.32
N ASN A 125 -5.54 31.82 -2.78
CA ASN A 125 -5.23 31.69 -1.36
C ASN A 125 -6.46 31.75 -0.44
N VAL A 126 -7.12 30.62 -0.26
CA VAL A 126 -8.04 30.49 0.87
C VAL A 126 -7.15 30.59 2.12
N SER A 127 -7.29 31.72 2.81
CA SER A 127 -6.61 31.96 4.09
C SER A 127 -6.89 30.76 5.01
N ALA A 128 -5.91 30.36 5.80
CA ALA A 128 -5.96 29.23 6.74
C ALA A 128 -7.15 29.23 7.72
N SER A 129 -8.08 30.17 7.59
CA SER A 129 -9.27 30.35 8.43
C SER A 129 -10.61 30.09 7.72
N ALA A 130 -10.63 29.80 6.43
CA ALA A 130 -11.90 29.80 5.69
C ALA A 130 -12.43 28.43 5.32
N ASP A 131 -11.81 27.30 5.50
CA ASP A 131 -12.50 26.10 5.01
C ASP A 131 -11.97 24.75 5.51
N ALA A 132 -11.94 24.57 6.84
CA ALA A 132 -11.93 23.23 7.40
C ALA A 132 -13.10 22.40 6.84
N GLY A 133 -14.29 22.99 6.71
CA GLY A 133 -15.46 22.33 6.16
C GLY A 133 -15.36 21.96 4.66
N ASP A 134 -14.69 22.75 3.83
CA ASP A 134 -14.49 22.41 2.41
C ASP A 134 -13.45 21.27 2.24
N ALA A 135 -12.42 21.26 3.06
CA ALA A 135 -11.43 20.18 3.09
C ALA A 135 -12.08 18.86 3.55
N ASP A 136 -12.84 18.89 4.64
CA ASP A 136 -13.54 17.72 5.17
C ASP A 136 -14.54 17.16 4.14
N GLN A 137 -15.26 18.02 3.41
CA GLN A 137 -16.16 17.58 2.34
C GLN A 137 -15.42 16.92 1.17
N ARG A 138 -14.24 17.44 0.78
CA ARG A 138 -13.39 16.84 -0.25
C ARG A 138 -12.88 15.47 0.20
N LEU A 139 -12.41 15.36 1.43
CA LEU A 139 -11.95 14.08 1.99
C LEU A 139 -13.07 13.04 1.97
N ALA A 140 -14.29 13.41 2.39
CA ALA A 140 -15.44 12.52 2.34
C ALA A 140 -15.79 12.06 0.91
N GLN A 141 -15.62 12.92 -0.10
CA GLN A 141 -15.88 12.57 -1.51
C GLN A 141 -14.89 11.56 -2.10
N VAL A 142 -13.70 11.45 -1.53
CA VAL A 142 -12.59 10.60 -2.03
C VAL A 142 -12.43 9.32 -1.21
N LEU A 143 -13.18 9.20 -0.11
CA LEU A 143 -12.95 8.17 0.89
C LEU A 143 -13.13 6.75 0.35
N ASP A 144 -14.12 6.52 -0.53
CA ASP A 144 -14.30 5.21 -1.19
C ASP A 144 -13.07 4.84 -2.04
N CYS A 145 -12.53 5.81 -2.79
CA CYS A 145 -11.32 5.62 -3.58
C CYS A 145 -10.11 5.35 -2.69
N ALA A 146 -9.97 6.07 -1.58
CA ALA A 146 -8.90 5.89 -0.62
C ALA A 146 -8.94 4.48 0.00
N CYS A 147 -10.11 4.01 0.42
CA CYS A 147 -10.29 2.67 0.98
C CYS A 147 -10.02 1.56 -0.04
N ALA A 148 -10.30 1.80 -1.34
CA ALA A 148 -9.99 0.82 -2.39
C ALA A 148 -8.49 0.45 -2.43
N PHE A 149 -7.58 1.41 -2.19
CA PHE A 149 -6.14 1.11 -2.12
C PHE A 149 -5.74 0.30 -0.87
N GLU A 150 -6.50 0.35 0.19
CA GLU A 150 -6.23 -0.50 1.36
C GLU A 150 -6.85 -1.90 1.18
N ASP A 151 -7.98 -2.02 0.47
CA ASP A 151 -8.50 -3.32 0.04
C ASP A 151 -7.47 -4.02 -0.88
N PHE A 152 -6.86 -3.29 -1.83
CA PHE A 152 -5.77 -3.80 -2.67
C PHE A 152 -4.57 -4.22 -1.83
N GLN A 153 -4.14 -3.40 -0.87
CA GLN A 153 -3.06 -3.75 0.05
C GLN A 153 -3.37 -5.04 0.83
N SER A 154 -4.62 -5.19 1.29
CA SER A 154 -5.03 -6.39 2.04
C SER A 154 -4.95 -7.64 1.17
N ALA A 155 -5.44 -7.57 -0.08
CA ALA A 155 -5.30 -8.64 -1.06
C ALA A 155 -3.84 -9.00 -1.32
N ALA A 156 -3.01 -7.99 -1.61
CA ALA A 156 -1.58 -8.18 -1.89
C ALA A 156 -0.86 -8.86 -0.71
N LEU A 157 -1.12 -8.43 0.53
CA LEU A 157 -0.49 -9.03 1.72
C LEU A 157 -0.95 -10.46 1.98
N ILE A 158 -2.25 -10.78 1.80
CA ILE A 158 -2.77 -12.13 1.99
C ILE A 158 -2.13 -13.09 0.97
N HIS A 159 -2.02 -12.68 -0.30
CA HIS A 159 -1.40 -13.49 -1.36
C HIS A 159 0.12 -13.59 -1.20
N ASP A 160 0.79 -12.51 -0.81
CA ASP A 160 2.23 -12.46 -0.55
C ASP A 160 2.62 -13.41 0.59
N ASP A 161 1.86 -13.41 1.70
CA ASP A 161 2.08 -14.31 2.82
C ASP A 161 2.05 -15.80 2.40
N ILE A 162 1.17 -16.16 1.46
CA ILE A 162 1.10 -17.52 0.92
C ILE A 162 2.30 -17.80 0.01
N ALA A 163 2.64 -16.86 -0.86
CA ALA A 163 3.70 -17.01 -1.84
C ALA A 163 5.09 -17.11 -1.19
N ASP A 164 5.33 -16.30 -0.16
CA ASP A 164 6.60 -16.23 0.59
C ASP A 164 6.64 -17.25 1.75
N GLN A 165 5.53 -17.97 2.02
CA GLN A 165 5.39 -18.89 3.16
C GLN A 165 5.69 -18.20 4.50
N SER A 166 5.26 -16.95 4.66
CA SER A 166 5.49 -16.15 5.85
C SER A 166 4.78 -16.75 7.08
N GLU A 167 5.46 -16.81 8.22
CA GLU A 167 4.87 -17.33 9.46
C GLU A 167 3.93 -16.31 10.11
N LYS A 168 4.30 -15.03 10.08
CA LYS A 168 3.61 -13.96 10.81
C LYS A 168 3.37 -12.72 9.97
N ARG A 169 2.21 -12.09 10.22
CA ARG A 169 1.85 -10.76 9.72
C ARG A 169 1.33 -9.91 10.89
N ARG A 170 1.90 -8.71 11.10
CA ARG A 170 1.51 -7.81 12.21
C ARG A 170 1.56 -8.49 13.59
N GLY A 171 2.53 -9.40 13.78
CA GLY A 171 2.72 -10.16 15.02
C GLY A 171 1.75 -11.34 15.23
N GLN A 172 0.79 -11.53 14.32
CA GLN A 172 -0.15 -12.66 14.35
C GLN A 172 0.25 -13.72 13.31
N PRO A 173 -0.13 -15.00 13.48
CA PRO A 173 0.05 -16.02 12.45
C PRO A 173 -0.66 -15.62 11.16
N CYS A 174 -0.03 -15.87 10.00
CA CYS A 174 -0.65 -15.57 8.70
C CYS A 174 -1.96 -16.33 8.49
N MET A 175 -2.89 -15.73 7.72
CA MET A 175 -4.24 -16.28 7.52
C MET A 175 -4.22 -17.71 6.97
N TYR A 176 -3.30 -18.03 6.07
CA TYR A 176 -3.23 -19.37 5.47
C TYR A 176 -2.86 -20.48 6.48
N HIS A 177 -2.19 -20.13 7.61
CA HIS A 177 -1.97 -21.05 8.73
C HIS A 177 -3.22 -21.27 9.57
N THR A 178 -4.02 -20.23 9.79
CA THR A 178 -5.19 -20.27 10.69
C THR A 178 -6.45 -20.74 10.01
N GLN A 179 -6.64 -20.41 8.72
CA GLN A 179 -7.85 -20.69 7.94
C GLN A 179 -7.61 -21.71 6.81
N GLY A 180 -6.36 -22.04 6.52
CA GLY A 180 -5.97 -22.87 5.38
C GLY A 180 -5.79 -22.06 4.10
N THR A 181 -4.90 -22.56 3.21
CA THR A 181 -4.51 -21.86 1.98
C THR A 181 -5.69 -21.56 1.05
N GLY A 182 -6.65 -22.50 0.91
CA GLY A 182 -7.81 -22.29 0.04
C GLY A 182 -8.73 -21.15 0.48
N VAL A 183 -8.95 -21.01 1.79
CA VAL A 183 -9.74 -19.90 2.35
C VAL A 183 -8.96 -18.60 2.20
N ALA A 184 -7.67 -18.58 2.53
CA ALA A 184 -6.85 -17.37 2.41
C ALA A 184 -6.79 -16.85 0.96
N LEU A 185 -6.63 -17.72 -0.04
CA LEU A 185 -6.70 -17.34 -1.46
C LEU A 185 -8.05 -16.67 -1.78
N ASN A 186 -9.15 -17.30 -1.37
CA ASN A 186 -10.50 -16.80 -1.65
C ASN A 186 -10.78 -15.44 -0.96
N VAL A 187 -10.25 -15.24 0.25
CA VAL A 187 -10.35 -13.98 0.97
C VAL A 187 -9.52 -12.89 0.28
N GLY A 188 -8.32 -13.21 -0.20
CA GLY A 188 -7.50 -12.30 -1.01
C GLY A 188 -8.20 -11.90 -2.31
N ASP A 189 -8.83 -12.85 -3.01
CA ASP A 189 -9.61 -12.59 -4.23
C ASP A 189 -10.84 -11.69 -3.95
N LEU A 190 -11.51 -11.91 -2.80
CA LEU A 190 -12.60 -11.01 -2.37
C LEU A 190 -12.09 -9.60 -2.12
N ALA A 191 -10.95 -9.44 -1.42
CA ALA A 191 -10.35 -8.14 -1.19
C ALA A 191 -9.99 -7.45 -2.51
N LEU A 192 -9.44 -8.19 -3.48
CA LEU A 192 -9.07 -7.66 -4.79
C LEU A 192 -10.29 -7.16 -5.58
N ILE A 193 -11.38 -7.96 -5.65
CA ILE A 193 -12.58 -7.51 -6.36
C ILE A 193 -13.30 -6.36 -5.64
N SER A 194 -13.13 -6.25 -4.31
CA SER A 194 -13.69 -5.14 -3.53
C SER A 194 -13.14 -3.79 -3.95
N VAL A 195 -11.90 -3.72 -4.44
CA VAL A 195 -11.28 -2.50 -5.02
C VAL A 195 -12.17 -1.90 -6.10
N ILE A 196 -12.51 -2.70 -7.11
CA ILE A 196 -13.38 -2.27 -8.21
C ILE A 196 -14.79 -1.98 -7.73
N GLN A 197 -15.32 -2.81 -6.83
CA GLN A 197 -16.69 -2.61 -6.31
C GLN A 197 -16.86 -1.29 -5.57
N ARG A 198 -15.85 -0.85 -4.77
CA ARG A 198 -15.89 0.45 -4.10
C ARG A 198 -16.01 1.60 -5.09
N ILE A 199 -15.17 1.58 -6.14
CA ILE A 199 -15.20 2.65 -7.15
C ILE A 199 -16.55 2.67 -7.89
N VAL A 200 -17.01 1.51 -8.38
CA VAL A 200 -18.25 1.43 -9.18
C VAL A 200 -19.48 1.81 -8.36
N LYS A 201 -19.56 1.36 -7.09
CA LYS A 201 -20.71 1.60 -6.22
C LYS A 201 -20.67 2.95 -5.51
N SER A 202 -19.55 3.66 -5.52
CA SER A 202 -19.45 4.97 -4.87
C SER A 202 -20.52 5.93 -5.39
N ALA A 203 -21.22 6.56 -4.47
CA ALA A 203 -22.17 7.62 -4.78
C ALA A 203 -21.51 9.01 -4.89
N THR A 204 -20.27 9.14 -4.42
CA THR A 204 -19.56 10.41 -4.33
C THR A 204 -18.62 10.66 -5.51
N ILE A 205 -18.17 9.59 -6.22
CA ILE A 205 -17.29 9.69 -7.38
C ILE A 205 -18.12 9.85 -8.66
N ALA A 206 -17.79 10.87 -9.46
CA ALA A 206 -18.45 11.11 -10.75
C ALA A 206 -18.14 9.96 -11.76
N ASP A 207 -19.12 9.62 -12.61
CA ASP A 207 -19.01 8.44 -13.48
C ASP A 207 -17.84 8.52 -14.49
N ASP A 208 -17.51 9.71 -14.99
CA ASP A 208 -16.36 9.93 -15.88
C ASP A 208 -15.02 9.75 -15.14
N VAL A 209 -14.99 10.04 -13.85
CA VAL A 209 -13.82 9.80 -12.98
C VAL A 209 -13.69 8.31 -12.65
N LYS A 210 -14.79 7.60 -12.42
CA LYS A 210 -14.78 6.15 -12.16
C LYS A 210 -14.04 5.37 -13.25
N LEU A 211 -14.28 5.69 -14.53
CA LEU A 211 -13.58 5.02 -15.64
C LEU A 211 -12.07 5.26 -15.59
N LYS A 212 -11.63 6.48 -15.30
CA LYS A 212 -10.20 6.81 -15.15
C LYS A 212 -9.56 6.08 -13.97
N LEU A 213 -10.29 5.98 -12.85
CA LEU A 213 -9.83 5.26 -11.67
C LEU A 213 -9.73 3.75 -11.92
N ILE A 214 -10.68 3.16 -12.62
CA ILE A 214 -10.65 1.74 -12.99
C ILE A 214 -9.45 1.45 -13.90
N ASP A 215 -9.17 2.30 -14.90
CA ASP A 215 -8.00 2.18 -15.76
C ASP A 215 -6.69 2.31 -14.98
N LEU A 216 -6.58 3.30 -14.09
CA LEU A 216 -5.44 3.48 -13.19
C LEU A 216 -5.23 2.27 -12.29
N ILE A 217 -6.30 1.75 -11.69
CA ILE A 217 -6.24 0.59 -10.78
C ILE A 217 -5.83 -0.66 -11.56
N ALA A 218 -6.48 -0.96 -12.69
CA ALA A 218 -6.17 -2.13 -13.50
C ALA A 218 -4.71 -2.11 -13.99
N THR A 219 -4.22 -0.95 -14.44
CA THR A 219 -2.81 -0.76 -14.81
C THR A 219 -1.89 -1.00 -13.60
N THR A 220 -2.24 -0.44 -12.44
CA THR A 220 -1.46 -0.60 -11.21
C THR A 220 -1.40 -2.06 -10.76
N GLU A 221 -2.52 -2.78 -10.80
CA GLU A 221 -2.60 -4.20 -10.49
C GLU A 221 -1.72 -5.03 -11.43
N GLN A 222 -1.83 -4.79 -12.75
CA GLN A 222 -0.99 -5.47 -13.74
C GLN A 222 0.50 -5.27 -13.43
N LEU A 223 0.94 -4.03 -13.23
CA LEU A 223 2.33 -3.71 -12.94
C LEU A 223 2.80 -4.36 -11.63
N THR A 224 1.94 -4.39 -10.62
CA THR A 224 2.25 -5.03 -9.33
C THR A 224 2.42 -6.55 -9.49
N ILE A 225 1.56 -7.19 -10.28
CA ILE A 225 1.67 -8.62 -10.60
C ILE A 225 2.95 -8.92 -11.41
N GLU A 226 3.32 -8.06 -12.37
CA GLU A 226 4.58 -8.20 -13.11
C GLU A 226 5.80 -8.10 -12.19
N GLY A 227 5.81 -7.12 -11.27
CA GLY A 227 6.87 -6.98 -10.27
C GLY A 227 6.96 -8.19 -9.34
N GLN A 228 5.83 -8.70 -8.86
CA GLN A 228 5.77 -9.90 -8.03
C GLN A 228 6.25 -11.15 -8.78
N ALA A 229 5.89 -11.28 -10.06
CA ALA A 229 6.34 -12.41 -10.89
C ALA A 229 7.86 -12.43 -11.07
N LEU A 230 8.51 -11.25 -11.21
CA LEU A 230 9.96 -11.14 -11.27
C LEU A 230 10.59 -11.55 -9.94
N ASP A 231 10.12 -11.04 -8.83
CA ASP A 231 10.65 -11.31 -7.49
C ASP A 231 10.61 -12.82 -7.19
N LEU A 232 9.43 -13.45 -7.33
CA LEU A 232 9.25 -14.88 -7.13
C LEU A 232 10.01 -15.72 -8.16
N GLY A 233 10.00 -15.32 -9.43
CA GLY A 233 10.66 -16.05 -10.51
C GLY A 233 12.16 -16.10 -10.36
N TRP A 234 12.80 -14.98 -9.99
CA TRP A 234 14.24 -14.93 -9.75
C TRP A 234 14.66 -15.79 -8.55
N ALA A 235 13.86 -15.79 -7.48
CA ALA A 235 14.11 -16.64 -6.32
C ALA A 235 13.99 -18.13 -6.70
N ARG A 236 12.90 -18.53 -7.35
CA ARG A 236 12.65 -19.92 -7.78
C ARG A 236 13.75 -20.48 -8.69
N ASP A 237 14.22 -19.66 -9.65
CA ASP A 237 15.18 -20.11 -10.67
C ASP A 237 16.65 -19.90 -10.24
N GLY A 238 16.88 -19.47 -8.98
CA GLY A 238 18.24 -19.27 -8.45
C GLY A 238 19.04 -18.19 -9.21
N ARG A 239 18.37 -17.15 -9.74
CA ARG A 239 19.01 -16.10 -10.54
C ARG A 239 19.84 -15.16 -9.68
N TRP A 240 21.14 -15.14 -9.88
CA TRP A 240 22.10 -14.24 -9.21
C TRP A 240 22.85 -13.32 -10.20
N ASP A 241 22.34 -13.21 -11.40
CA ASP A 241 22.81 -12.33 -12.48
C ASP A 241 21.94 -11.08 -12.67
N ILE A 242 21.08 -10.79 -11.69
CA ILE A 242 20.20 -9.61 -11.67
C ILE A 242 21.05 -8.35 -11.52
N THR A 243 20.76 -7.34 -12.34
CA THR A 243 21.40 -6.03 -12.30
C THR A 243 20.68 -5.08 -11.34
N GLU A 244 21.32 -3.95 -10.99
CA GLU A 244 20.68 -2.88 -10.22
C GLU A 244 19.45 -2.32 -10.97
N GLU A 245 19.49 -2.21 -12.31
CA GLU A 245 18.39 -1.75 -13.14
C GLU A 245 17.20 -2.72 -13.09
N ASP A 246 17.45 -4.04 -13.16
CA ASP A 246 16.42 -5.07 -13.03
C ASP A 246 15.72 -4.98 -11.67
N TYR A 247 16.49 -4.87 -10.57
CA TYR A 247 15.92 -4.70 -9.23
C TYR A 247 15.06 -3.43 -9.14
N LEU A 248 15.57 -2.29 -9.62
CA LEU A 248 14.84 -1.03 -9.58
C LEU A 248 13.55 -1.08 -10.41
N TYR A 249 13.56 -1.79 -11.53
CA TYR A 249 12.36 -2.06 -12.31
C TYR A 249 11.35 -2.87 -11.50
N MET A 250 11.76 -4.00 -10.95
CA MET A 250 10.92 -4.88 -10.12
C MET A 250 10.34 -4.12 -8.92
N ALA A 251 11.15 -3.39 -8.16
CA ALA A 251 10.71 -2.66 -6.96
C ALA A 251 9.73 -1.53 -7.29
N ARG A 252 9.90 -0.82 -8.42
CA ARG A 252 8.93 0.16 -8.89
C ARG A 252 7.58 -0.49 -9.18
N HIS A 253 7.58 -1.63 -9.85
CA HIS A 253 6.36 -2.34 -10.25
C HIS A 253 5.70 -3.03 -9.05
N LYS A 254 6.44 -3.84 -8.31
CA LYS A 254 5.91 -4.58 -7.16
C LYS A 254 5.37 -3.67 -6.07
N THR A 255 6.02 -2.51 -5.80
CA THR A 255 5.74 -1.71 -4.60
C THR A 255 5.40 -0.25 -4.90
N ALA A 256 6.25 0.50 -5.64
CA ALA A 256 6.16 1.95 -5.67
C ALA A 256 4.86 2.47 -6.32
N TYR A 257 4.39 1.79 -7.37
CA TYR A 257 3.14 2.18 -8.06
C TYR A 257 1.95 2.16 -7.11
N TYR A 258 1.63 1.00 -6.51
CA TYR A 258 0.43 0.88 -5.70
C TYR A 258 0.57 1.50 -4.30
N SER A 259 1.80 1.64 -3.80
CA SER A 259 2.03 2.15 -2.45
C SER A 259 2.01 3.67 -2.35
N ALA A 260 2.39 4.38 -3.42
CA ALA A 260 2.46 5.84 -3.37
C ALA A 260 1.95 6.52 -4.65
N ALA A 261 2.37 6.10 -5.84
CA ALA A 261 2.02 6.81 -7.07
C ALA A 261 0.52 6.76 -7.38
N ALA A 262 -0.06 5.56 -7.47
CA ALA A 262 -1.47 5.40 -7.81
C ALA A 262 -2.43 6.02 -6.78
N PRO A 263 -2.23 5.88 -5.44
CA PRO A 263 -3.06 6.57 -4.47
C PRO A 263 -3.07 8.09 -4.62
N LEU A 264 -1.90 8.72 -4.81
CA LEU A 264 -1.79 10.17 -5.02
C LEU A 264 -2.53 10.62 -6.29
N VAL A 265 -2.30 9.91 -7.40
CA VAL A 265 -2.94 10.22 -8.69
C VAL A 265 -4.45 10.01 -8.60
N ALA A 266 -4.91 8.96 -7.96
CA ALA A 266 -6.33 8.66 -7.79
C ALA A 266 -7.06 9.77 -7.01
N GLY A 267 -6.49 10.22 -5.90
CA GLY A 267 -7.01 11.35 -5.15
C GLY A 267 -7.06 12.64 -5.98
N ALA A 268 -6.02 12.92 -6.74
CA ALA A 268 -5.93 14.09 -7.61
C ALA A 268 -6.98 14.02 -8.75
N LEU A 269 -7.21 12.86 -9.36
CA LEU A 269 -8.26 12.64 -10.36
C LEU A 269 -9.65 12.91 -9.79
N CYS A 270 -9.94 12.46 -8.57
CA CYS A 270 -11.19 12.77 -7.89
C CYS A 270 -11.38 14.26 -7.67
N ALA A 271 -10.29 15.01 -7.48
CA ALA A 271 -10.31 16.48 -7.32
C ALA A 271 -10.30 17.25 -8.64
N GLY A 272 -10.28 16.55 -9.81
CA GLY A 272 -10.29 17.16 -11.14
C GLY A 272 -8.93 17.69 -11.58
N ALA A 273 -7.84 17.03 -11.19
CA ALA A 273 -6.48 17.36 -11.63
C ALA A 273 -6.32 17.28 -13.15
N THR A 274 -5.44 18.12 -13.70
CA THR A 274 -5.02 18.03 -15.09
C THR A 274 -4.09 16.83 -15.31
N GLN A 275 -3.85 16.49 -16.59
CA GLN A 275 -2.92 15.42 -16.94
C GLN A 275 -1.50 15.71 -16.43
N GLU A 276 -1.03 16.96 -16.59
CA GLU A 276 0.31 17.37 -16.14
C GLU A 276 0.45 17.31 -14.61
N GLN A 277 -0.62 17.64 -13.87
CA GLN A 277 -0.66 17.49 -12.44
C GLN A 277 -0.57 16.01 -12.02
N CYS A 278 -1.34 15.14 -12.69
CA CYS A 278 -1.29 13.70 -12.44
C CYS A 278 0.10 13.11 -12.74
N GLU A 279 0.73 13.48 -13.86
CA GLU A 279 2.08 13.02 -14.23
C GLU A 279 3.13 13.46 -13.21
N SER A 280 3.05 14.69 -12.72
CA SER A 280 3.96 15.20 -11.69
C SER A 280 3.82 14.42 -10.38
N LEU A 281 2.59 14.13 -9.97
CA LEU A 281 2.31 13.35 -8.74
C LEU A 281 2.68 11.88 -8.90
N GLN A 282 2.48 11.30 -10.07
CA GLN A 282 2.93 9.94 -10.40
C GLN A 282 4.45 9.83 -10.29
N ASN A 283 5.19 10.76 -10.89
CA ASN A 283 6.64 10.79 -10.81
C ASN A 283 7.14 10.92 -9.36
N PHE A 284 6.55 11.84 -8.59
CA PHE A 284 6.86 11.97 -7.17
C PHE A 284 6.58 10.68 -6.41
N GLY A 285 5.39 10.11 -6.58
CA GLY A 285 4.97 8.89 -5.90
C GLY A 285 5.84 7.69 -6.23
N LEU A 286 6.26 7.53 -7.49
CA LEU A 286 7.17 6.45 -7.93
C LEU A 286 8.53 6.54 -7.24
N GLN A 287 9.11 7.73 -7.16
CA GLN A 287 10.42 7.89 -6.54
C GLN A 287 10.35 7.76 -5.01
N ALA A 288 9.33 8.36 -4.38
CA ALA A 288 9.11 8.23 -2.94
C ALA A 288 8.79 6.78 -2.54
N GLY A 289 7.95 6.09 -3.33
CA GLY A 289 7.62 4.67 -3.13
C GLY A 289 8.81 3.74 -3.32
N LEU A 290 9.70 4.05 -4.27
CA LEU A 290 10.96 3.32 -4.42
C LEU A 290 11.87 3.51 -3.21
N ALA A 291 12.04 4.76 -2.74
CA ALA A 291 12.83 5.02 -1.54
C ALA A 291 12.25 4.33 -0.30
N PHE A 292 10.92 4.25 -0.20
CA PHE A 292 10.23 3.49 0.84
C PHE A 292 10.59 2.00 0.79
N GLN A 293 10.60 1.36 -0.40
CA GLN A 293 10.99 -0.05 -0.56
C GLN A 293 12.46 -0.27 -0.19
N LEU A 294 13.36 0.63 -0.64
CA LEU A 294 14.78 0.55 -0.27
C LEU A 294 15.00 0.62 1.23
N GLN A 295 14.22 1.45 1.94
CA GLN A 295 14.27 1.54 3.39
C GLN A 295 13.69 0.29 4.06
N ASP A 296 12.63 -0.32 3.50
CA ASP A 296 12.10 -1.61 3.99
C ASP A 296 13.16 -2.71 3.89
N ASP A 297 13.85 -2.84 2.76
CA ASP A 297 14.92 -3.81 2.56
C ASP A 297 16.08 -3.59 3.57
N LEU A 298 16.44 -2.33 3.82
CA LEU A 298 17.45 -1.98 4.82
C LEU A 298 17.01 -2.34 6.24
N LEU A 299 15.77 -2.01 6.60
CA LEU A 299 15.23 -2.30 7.93
C LEU A 299 15.11 -3.81 8.18
N ASN A 300 14.78 -4.59 7.14
CA ASN A 300 14.77 -6.06 7.26
C ASN A 300 16.14 -6.61 7.65
N LEU A 301 17.24 -6.02 7.13
CA LEU A 301 18.61 -6.48 7.39
C LEU A 301 19.18 -5.99 8.71
N ILE A 302 19.01 -4.70 9.02
CA ILE A 302 19.71 -3.98 10.10
C ILE A 302 18.78 -3.31 11.12
N GLY A 303 17.47 -3.44 10.97
CA GLY A 303 16.48 -2.90 11.91
C GLY A 303 16.44 -3.64 13.25
N ASP A 304 15.70 -3.09 14.23
CA ASP A 304 15.50 -3.70 15.53
C ASP A 304 14.50 -4.88 15.44
N PRO A 305 14.93 -6.13 15.72
CA PRO A 305 14.07 -7.30 15.62
C PRO A 305 12.82 -7.24 16.49
N ASN A 306 12.84 -6.46 17.59
CA ASN A 306 11.70 -6.35 18.51
C ASN A 306 10.62 -5.40 17.97
N LYS A 307 10.93 -4.59 16.95
CA LYS A 307 10.01 -3.62 16.37
C LYS A 307 9.43 -4.09 15.03
N GLN A 308 10.01 -5.10 14.41
CA GLN A 308 9.53 -5.64 13.15
C GLN A 308 8.36 -6.59 13.39
N GLY A 309 7.22 -6.33 12.79
CA GLY A 309 6.04 -7.19 12.82
C GLY A 309 6.12 -8.43 11.90
N LYS A 310 7.29 -8.66 11.29
CA LYS A 310 7.64 -9.78 10.39
C LYS A 310 8.79 -10.61 10.97
N ASP A 311 9.10 -11.72 10.33
CA ASP A 311 10.26 -12.53 10.66
C ASP A 311 11.55 -11.75 10.37
N TRP A 312 12.46 -11.72 11.34
CA TRP A 312 13.69 -10.95 11.28
C TRP A 312 14.62 -11.50 10.19
N ARG A 313 15.12 -10.62 9.33
CA ARG A 313 16.00 -10.97 8.19
C ARG A 313 15.35 -11.97 7.21
N SER A 314 14.03 -11.90 7.08
CA SER A 314 13.30 -12.76 6.15
C SER A 314 13.79 -12.65 4.71
N ASP A 315 14.26 -11.48 4.28
CA ASP A 315 14.80 -11.29 2.92
C ASP A 315 16.01 -12.18 2.64
N ILE A 316 16.82 -12.50 3.66
CA ILE A 316 17.93 -13.48 3.53
C ILE A 316 17.37 -14.89 3.48
N THR A 317 16.44 -15.23 4.37
CA THR A 317 15.82 -16.57 4.44
C THR A 317 15.04 -16.90 3.16
N GLU A 318 14.37 -15.91 2.57
CA GLU A 318 13.60 -16.02 1.32
C GLU A 318 14.48 -15.84 0.07
N ALA A 319 15.78 -15.64 0.26
CA ALA A 319 16.74 -15.41 -0.82
C ALA A 319 16.31 -14.25 -1.74
N LYS A 320 15.76 -13.16 -1.20
CA LYS A 320 15.32 -11.99 -2.00
C LYS A 320 16.52 -11.33 -2.71
N ARG A 321 16.28 -10.89 -3.94
CA ARG A 321 17.26 -10.15 -4.76
C ARG A 321 17.16 -8.66 -4.48
N THR A 322 17.34 -8.25 -3.20
CA THR A 322 17.31 -6.83 -2.82
C THR A 322 18.46 -6.05 -3.43
N LEU A 323 18.34 -4.72 -3.54
CA LEU A 323 19.42 -3.88 -4.07
C LEU A 323 20.72 -4.04 -3.26
N VAL A 324 20.60 -4.29 -1.95
CA VAL A 324 21.76 -4.54 -1.08
C VAL A 324 22.52 -5.79 -1.51
N VAL A 325 21.79 -6.88 -1.80
CA VAL A 325 22.35 -8.15 -2.27
C VAL A 325 22.95 -8.00 -3.68
N VAL A 326 22.18 -7.45 -4.62
CA VAL A 326 22.61 -7.23 -6.01
C VAL A 326 23.90 -6.40 -6.05
N ARG A 327 23.96 -5.33 -5.28
CA ARG A 327 25.15 -4.48 -5.18
C ARG A 327 26.35 -5.23 -4.60
N ALA A 328 26.18 -6.00 -3.54
CA ALA A 328 27.25 -6.78 -2.93
C ALA A 328 27.82 -7.83 -3.91
N LEU A 329 26.95 -8.57 -4.59
CA LEU A 329 27.37 -9.57 -5.59
C LEU A 329 28.13 -8.93 -6.76
N THR A 330 27.71 -7.75 -7.20
CA THR A 330 28.39 -6.97 -8.24
C THR A 330 29.77 -6.51 -7.78
N GLN A 331 29.90 -6.01 -6.55
CA GLN A 331 31.19 -5.59 -5.98
C GLN A 331 32.17 -6.77 -5.84
N PHE A 332 31.68 -7.91 -5.33
CA PHE A 332 32.50 -9.09 -5.18
C PHE A 332 32.92 -9.75 -6.51
N ALA A 333 32.19 -9.48 -7.59
CA ALA A 333 32.56 -9.98 -8.93
C ALA A 333 33.73 -9.24 -9.57
N GLN A 334 34.10 -8.05 -9.07
CA GLN A 334 35.12 -7.18 -9.71
C GLN A 334 36.54 -7.71 -9.64
N THR A 335 36.87 -8.53 -8.64
CA THR A 335 38.23 -9.04 -8.46
C THR A 335 38.26 -10.54 -8.12
N SER A 336 39.27 -11.26 -8.55
CA SER A 336 39.43 -12.67 -8.18
C SER A 336 39.60 -12.88 -6.67
N ARG A 337 40.08 -11.87 -5.93
CA ARG A 337 40.26 -11.92 -4.47
C ARG A 337 38.93 -11.98 -3.73
N THR A 338 37.88 -11.38 -4.27
CA THR A 338 36.54 -11.29 -3.64
C THR A 338 35.55 -12.34 -4.16
N GLN A 339 35.91 -13.12 -5.15
CA GLN A 339 35.04 -14.16 -5.71
C GLN A 339 34.66 -15.24 -4.70
N ALA A 340 35.54 -15.59 -3.75
CA ALA A 340 35.20 -16.53 -2.68
C ALA A 340 34.07 -15.98 -1.78
N LYS A 341 34.07 -14.68 -1.51
CA LYS A 341 33.01 -14.00 -0.74
C LYS A 341 31.69 -13.98 -1.51
N ARG A 342 31.76 -13.72 -2.82
CA ARG A 342 30.57 -13.82 -3.69
C ARG A 342 29.96 -15.21 -3.63
N ALA A 343 30.77 -16.26 -3.77
CA ALA A 343 30.29 -17.63 -3.70
C ALA A 343 29.70 -17.96 -2.33
N ARG A 344 30.34 -17.49 -1.24
CA ARG A 344 29.84 -17.71 0.13
C ARG A 344 28.52 -17.00 0.40
N LEU A 345 28.37 -15.75 -0.06
CA LEU A 345 27.11 -15.02 0.08
C LEU A 345 25.96 -15.74 -0.66
N ILE A 346 26.21 -16.20 -1.89
CA ILE A 346 25.20 -16.97 -2.66
C ILE A 346 24.86 -18.27 -1.92
N GLU A 347 25.84 -19.01 -1.39
CA GLU A 347 25.61 -20.23 -0.63
C GLU A 347 24.71 -20.00 0.61
N LEU A 348 24.95 -18.88 1.33
CA LEU A 348 24.13 -18.51 2.49
C LEU A 348 22.69 -18.19 2.10
N LEU A 349 22.50 -17.43 1.03
CA LEU A 349 21.19 -17.08 0.49
C LEU A 349 20.42 -18.32 -0.04
N ASP A 350 21.08 -19.17 -0.82
CA ASP A 350 20.48 -20.39 -1.38
C ASP A 350 20.19 -21.45 -0.31
N SER A 351 20.76 -21.32 0.89
CA SER A 351 20.49 -22.25 1.99
C SER A 351 19.13 -22.04 2.67
N ASN A 352 18.42 -20.93 2.37
CA ASN A 352 17.14 -20.55 2.98
C ASN A 352 17.15 -20.71 4.52
N THR A 353 18.25 -20.32 5.13
CA THR A 353 18.51 -20.62 6.55
C THR A 353 17.84 -19.62 7.48
N ALA A 354 17.32 -20.13 8.61
CA ALA A 354 16.92 -19.32 9.76
C ALA A 354 17.96 -19.35 10.90
N ASP A 355 19.15 -19.94 10.66
CA ASP A 355 20.25 -20.01 11.63
C ASP A 355 20.81 -18.60 11.89
N PRO A 356 20.74 -18.10 13.16
CA PRO A 356 21.17 -16.74 13.47
C PRO A 356 22.62 -16.43 13.13
N ASP A 357 23.54 -17.41 13.27
CA ASP A 357 24.97 -17.21 12.97
C ASP A 357 25.18 -17.05 11.47
N LYS A 358 24.48 -17.83 10.64
CA LYS A 358 24.52 -17.70 9.18
C LYS A 358 23.88 -16.42 8.68
N LEU A 359 22.77 -16.00 9.30
CA LEU A 359 22.14 -14.71 8.99
C LEU A 359 23.09 -13.55 9.36
N ALA A 360 23.81 -13.64 10.47
CA ALA A 360 24.80 -12.64 10.85
C ALA A 360 25.96 -12.60 9.86
N GLU A 361 26.51 -13.76 9.46
CA GLU A 361 27.58 -13.86 8.44
C GLU A 361 27.15 -13.24 7.11
N ALA A 362 25.90 -13.46 6.66
CA ALA A 362 25.41 -12.84 5.44
C ALA A 362 25.39 -11.30 5.55
N VAL A 363 24.93 -10.74 6.67
CA VAL A 363 24.93 -9.29 6.90
C VAL A 363 26.37 -8.73 6.95
N GLU A 364 27.30 -9.41 7.62
CA GLU A 364 28.72 -9.00 7.63
C GLU A 364 29.30 -8.92 6.22
N LEU A 365 28.99 -9.88 5.34
CA LEU A 365 29.42 -9.85 3.94
C LEU A 365 28.80 -8.66 3.18
N LEU A 366 27.51 -8.34 3.42
CA LEU A 366 26.84 -7.18 2.83
C LEU A 366 27.46 -5.85 3.31
N GLU A 367 27.81 -5.76 4.60
CA GLU A 367 28.53 -4.60 5.17
C GLU A 367 29.94 -4.46 4.56
N GLU A 368 30.67 -5.56 4.47
CA GLU A 368 32.03 -5.58 3.90
C GLU A 368 32.03 -5.16 2.42
N ALA A 369 31.00 -5.51 1.67
CA ALA A 369 30.81 -5.04 0.29
C ALA A 369 30.50 -3.54 0.21
N GLY A 370 30.16 -2.89 1.34
CA GLY A 370 29.71 -1.51 1.39
C GLY A 370 28.33 -1.29 0.79
N SER A 371 27.58 -2.36 0.53
CA SER A 371 26.29 -2.32 -0.18
C SER A 371 25.19 -1.67 0.65
N ILE A 372 25.14 -1.92 1.97
CA ILE A 372 24.18 -1.29 2.89
C ILE A 372 24.32 0.24 2.83
N LYS A 373 25.53 0.75 3.00
CA LYS A 373 25.79 2.20 2.93
C LYS A 373 25.49 2.80 1.56
N TYR A 374 25.76 2.03 0.49
CA TYR A 374 25.42 2.45 -0.87
C TYR A 374 23.91 2.66 -1.02
N VAL A 375 23.08 1.70 -0.58
CA VAL A 375 21.61 1.79 -0.70
C VAL A 375 21.06 2.88 0.19
N GLN A 376 21.58 3.08 1.42
CA GLN A 376 21.21 4.22 2.27
C GLN A 376 21.45 5.55 1.56
N ASN A 377 22.64 5.75 1.01
CA ASN A 377 22.97 6.98 0.28
C ASN A 377 22.10 7.17 -0.97
N TYR A 378 21.81 6.07 -1.68
CA TYR A 378 20.95 6.12 -2.86
C TYR A 378 19.52 6.55 -2.50
N ALA A 379 18.94 5.97 -1.45
CA ALA A 379 17.61 6.37 -0.97
C ALA A 379 17.55 7.84 -0.56
N HIS A 380 18.57 8.33 0.18
CA HIS A 380 18.65 9.74 0.54
C HIS A 380 18.77 10.67 -0.67
N GLN A 381 19.63 10.36 -1.64
CA GLN A 381 19.76 11.15 -2.86
C GLN A 381 18.48 11.18 -3.67
N LEU A 382 17.80 10.03 -3.76
CA LEU A 382 16.52 9.90 -4.44
C LEU A 382 15.47 10.83 -3.82
N ILE A 383 15.33 10.83 -2.50
CA ILE A 383 14.39 11.71 -1.79
C ILE A 383 14.74 13.18 -1.96
N CYS A 384 16.00 13.57 -1.86
CA CYS A 384 16.41 14.96 -2.09
C CYS A 384 16.02 15.45 -3.49
N GLN A 385 16.25 14.65 -4.53
CA GLN A 385 15.88 14.98 -5.90
C GLN A 385 14.36 15.06 -6.08
N THR A 386 13.65 14.09 -5.51
CA THR A 386 12.18 14.01 -5.57
C THR A 386 11.51 15.21 -4.91
N LYS A 387 12.02 15.64 -3.75
CA LYS A 387 11.53 16.85 -3.06
C LYS A 387 11.74 18.12 -3.89
N ALA A 388 12.91 18.28 -4.50
CA ALA A 388 13.18 19.40 -5.39
C ALA A 388 12.24 19.43 -6.61
N GLN A 389 11.97 18.28 -7.21
CA GLN A 389 11.04 18.15 -8.33
C GLN A 389 9.59 18.48 -7.93
N LEU A 390 9.14 18.03 -6.75
CA LEU A 390 7.80 18.36 -6.23
C LEU A 390 7.66 19.85 -5.97
N THR A 391 8.69 20.50 -5.40
CA THR A 391 8.68 21.95 -5.18
C THR A 391 8.52 22.71 -6.49
N GLN A 392 9.29 22.34 -7.52
CA GLN A 392 9.15 22.93 -8.87
C GLN A 392 7.77 22.69 -9.48
N ALA A 393 7.23 21.47 -9.33
CA ALA A 393 5.89 21.13 -9.82
C ALA A 393 4.81 21.93 -9.08
N THR A 394 4.98 22.21 -7.79
CA THR A 394 4.04 23.01 -7.00
C THR A 394 3.93 24.42 -7.57
N ASP A 395 5.04 25.07 -7.88
CA ASP A 395 5.06 26.40 -8.49
C ASP A 395 4.48 26.37 -9.93
N ALA A 396 4.85 25.34 -10.72
CA ALA A 396 4.46 25.25 -12.13
C ALA A 396 2.97 24.90 -12.31
N HIS A 397 2.42 24.06 -11.48
CA HIS A 397 1.05 23.51 -11.63
C HIS A 397 0.06 24.07 -10.61
N GLY A 398 0.51 24.95 -9.70
CA GLY A 398 -0.34 25.59 -8.70
C GLY A 398 -0.90 24.62 -7.67
N PHE A 399 -0.10 23.69 -7.17
CA PHE A 399 -0.52 22.82 -6.08
C PHE A 399 -0.71 23.57 -4.78
N ASN A 400 -1.57 23.03 -3.92
CA ASN A 400 -1.77 23.57 -2.57
C ASN A 400 -0.48 23.42 -1.75
N GLN A 401 0.04 24.52 -1.23
CA GLN A 401 1.31 24.54 -0.50
C GLN A 401 1.27 23.68 0.77
N ASN A 402 0.18 23.75 1.56
CA ASN A 402 0.07 22.94 2.78
C ASN A 402 0.08 21.44 2.49
N ALA A 403 -0.64 21.00 1.44
CA ALA A 403 -0.63 19.61 1.01
C ALA A 403 0.75 19.20 0.47
N THR A 404 1.43 20.08 -0.26
CA THR A 404 2.82 19.86 -0.70
C THR A 404 3.76 19.69 0.48
N ASP A 405 3.66 20.54 1.50
CA ASP A 405 4.52 20.47 2.70
C ASP A 405 4.34 19.14 3.45
N ILE A 406 3.10 18.62 3.50
CA ILE A 406 2.83 17.28 4.06
C ILE A 406 3.49 16.18 3.21
N LEU A 407 3.43 16.27 1.87
CA LEU A 407 4.12 15.31 0.99
C LEU A 407 5.64 15.38 1.12
N LEU A 408 6.22 16.55 1.26
CA LEU A 408 7.66 16.72 1.51
C LEU A 408 8.07 16.06 2.83
N ALA A 409 7.25 16.25 3.88
CA ALA A 409 7.47 15.61 5.18
C ALA A 409 7.28 14.06 5.11
N MET A 410 6.37 13.57 4.27
CA MET A 410 6.22 12.13 4.01
C MET A 410 7.47 11.54 3.36
N ALA A 411 8.05 12.22 2.39
CA ALA A 411 9.26 11.77 1.72
C ALA A 411 10.43 11.60 2.72
N ASP A 412 10.58 12.53 3.65
CA ASP A 412 11.55 12.40 4.75
C ASP A 412 11.21 11.23 5.67
N PHE A 413 9.93 11.10 6.08
CA PHE A 413 9.46 9.99 6.91
C PHE A 413 9.78 8.62 6.31
N PHE A 414 9.68 8.45 4.99
CA PHE A 414 9.91 7.16 4.33
C PHE A 414 11.34 6.64 4.48
N ILE A 415 12.34 7.50 4.62
CA ILE A 415 13.75 7.11 4.74
C ILE A 415 14.32 7.29 6.17
N GLU A 416 13.62 8.03 7.04
CA GLU A 416 14.07 8.28 8.42
C GLU A 416 13.47 7.32 9.43
N ARG A 417 12.46 6.52 9.03
CA ARG A 417 11.85 5.53 9.91
C ARG A 417 12.87 4.46 10.30
N VAL A 418 12.74 3.97 11.52
CA VAL A 418 13.62 2.96 12.14
C VAL A 418 12.90 1.62 12.39
N ASP A 419 11.65 1.53 11.91
CA ASP A 419 10.74 0.38 12.06
C ASP A 419 9.65 0.35 10.99
#